data_2ce760a05e0fb458d2fe95b84a077407
#
_entry.id   2ce760a05e0fb458d2fe95b84a077407
#
_cell.length_a   1.000
_cell.length_b   1.000
_cell.length_c   1.000
_cell.angle_alpha   90.00
_cell.angle_beta   90.00
_cell.angle_gamma   90.00
#
_symmetry.space_group_name_H-M   'P 1'
#
loop_
_entity.id
_entity.type
_entity.pdbx_description
1 polymer ?
#
loop_
_entity_poly.entity_id
_entity_poly.type
_entity_poly.pdbx_seq_one_letter_code
_entity_poly.pdbx_strand_id
1 'polypeptide(L)'
;QNLQNAQKNTVTEVENDAPGNKKVEADRWSVIEGRLSIFSDTELKKKSKLVVPAVYEGEKVRSLDVTCSEGTFSNYLTYVEIEEGIETIEYGFVSCPNLKTVIIPDSVKKLDEYEFRDCKDKVTLYVKKHSYAEKWAKKHKIKYAYGKPKEGA
;
A
#
# COMPACT_ATOMS: atom_id res chain seq x y z
N GLN A 1 -8.27 29.29 0.62
CA GLN A 1 -8.06 28.20 1.58
C GLN A 1 -6.87 27.40 1.12
N ASN A 2 -5.80 27.46 1.89
CA ASN A 2 -4.56 26.77 1.58
C ASN A 2 -4.75 25.26 1.71
N LEU A 3 -4.77 24.57 0.59
CA LEU A 3 -4.50 23.15 0.53
C LEU A 3 -3.01 22.96 0.82
N GLN A 4 -2.66 22.87 2.09
CA GLN A 4 -1.32 22.46 2.46
C GLN A 4 -1.21 20.97 2.20
N ASN A 5 -0.52 20.62 1.14
CA ASN A 5 -0.08 19.27 0.88
C ASN A 5 0.79 18.81 2.05
N ALA A 6 0.28 17.87 2.83
CA ALA A 6 1.09 17.19 3.82
C ALA A 6 2.08 16.27 3.07
N GLN A 7 3.19 16.83 2.65
CA GLN A 7 4.30 16.07 2.10
C GLN A 7 5.25 15.71 3.23
N LYS A 8 5.38 14.43 3.52
CA LYS A 8 6.50 13.96 4.33
C LYS A 8 7.75 13.96 3.46
N ASN A 9 8.39 15.12 3.40
CA ASN A 9 9.74 15.22 2.88
C ASN A 9 10.70 15.04 4.06
N THR A 10 11.04 13.82 4.40
CA THR A 10 12.26 13.59 5.17
C THR A 10 13.44 13.77 4.23
N VAL A 11 13.78 15.02 4.00
CA VAL A 11 15.04 15.35 3.35
C VAL A 11 16.13 15.14 4.39
N THR A 12 16.81 14.02 4.33
CA THR A 12 18.14 13.94 4.92
C THR A 12 19.05 14.72 4.00
N GLU A 13 19.32 15.98 4.33
CA GLU A 13 20.42 16.71 3.70
C GLU A 13 21.68 15.93 3.96
N VAL A 14 22.15 15.20 2.98
CA VAL A 14 23.51 14.68 2.97
C VAL A 14 24.35 15.74 2.28
N GLU A 15 25.14 16.49 3.05
CA GLU A 15 26.17 17.32 2.50
C GLU A 15 27.07 16.48 1.59
N ASN A 16 27.20 16.97 0.39
CA ASN A 16 27.76 16.26 -0.73
C ASN A 16 29.15 16.77 -1.00
N ASP A 17 30.15 15.90 -0.91
CA ASP A 17 31.39 16.07 -1.70
C ASP A 17 32.18 14.75 -1.75
N ALA A 18 31.68 13.76 -2.51
CA ALA A 18 32.54 12.69 -2.99
C ALA A 18 32.00 12.12 -4.32
N PRO A 19 32.84 11.90 -5.31
CA PRO A 19 32.41 11.30 -6.59
C PRO A 19 32.05 9.84 -6.34
N GLY A 20 30.75 9.53 -6.54
CA GLY A 20 30.23 8.17 -6.41
C GLY A 20 29.00 8.01 -5.54
N ASN A 21 28.47 9.06 -4.93
CA ASN A 21 27.26 8.99 -4.13
C ASN A 21 26.04 8.78 -5.01
N LYS A 22 25.47 7.56 -4.96
CA LYS A 22 24.11 7.33 -5.42
C LYS A 22 23.19 8.20 -4.56
N LYS A 23 22.49 9.13 -5.20
CA LYS A 23 21.45 9.93 -4.57
C LYS A 23 20.44 8.97 -3.95
N VAL A 24 20.38 8.91 -2.62
CA VAL A 24 19.34 8.16 -1.93
C VAL A 24 18.04 8.93 -2.18
N GLU A 25 17.11 8.34 -2.88
CA GLU A 25 15.80 8.95 -3.03
C GLU A 25 15.14 9.06 -1.66
N ALA A 26 14.71 10.26 -1.30
CA ALA A 26 13.97 10.49 -0.06
C ALA A 26 12.63 9.77 -0.11
N ASP A 27 12.20 9.26 1.04
CA ASP A 27 10.86 8.70 1.19
C ASP A 27 9.83 9.77 0.89
N ARG A 28 8.83 9.43 0.07
CA ARG A 28 7.83 10.39 -0.38
C ARG A 28 6.44 9.79 -0.36
N TRP A 29 5.67 10.22 0.63
CA TRP A 29 4.25 9.96 0.76
C TRP A 29 3.50 11.28 0.65
N SER A 30 2.33 11.30 0.06
CA SER A 30 1.46 12.48 0.03
C SER A 30 0.00 12.09 0.13
N VAL A 31 -0.80 12.95 0.75
CA VAL A 31 -2.27 12.83 0.75
C VAL A 31 -2.84 14.06 0.06
N ILE A 32 -3.65 13.84 -0.96
CA ILE A 32 -4.37 14.89 -1.67
C ILE A 32 -5.82 14.46 -1.78
N GLU A 33 -6.72 15.27 -1.23
CA GLU A 33 -8.17 15.00 -1.24
C GLU A 33 -8.53 13.58 -0.74
N GLY A 34 -7.85 13.13 0.31
CA GLY A 34 -8.05 11.81 0.89
C GLY A 34 -7.39 10.65 0.12
N ARG A 35 -6.64 10.92 -0.92
CA ARG A 35 -5.89 9.92 -1.68
C ARG A 35 -4.44 9.89 -1.20
N LEU A 36 -4.03 8.76 -0.66
CA LEU A 36 -2.63 8.50 -0.31
C LEU A 36 -1.88 8.00 -1.53
N SER A 37 -0.79 8.66 -1.85
CA SER A 37 0.16 8.23 -2.87
C SER A 37 1.52 7.97 -2.25
N ILE A 38 2.11 6.83 -2.56
CA ILE A 38 3.44 6.43 -2.09
C ILE A 38 4.36 6.34 -3.30
N PHE A 39 5.29 7.28 -3.41
CA PHE A 39 6.20 7.34 -4.56
C PHE A 39 7.52 6.62 -4.29
N SER A 40 8.03 6.72 -3.07
CA SER A 40 9.24 6.03 -2.64
C SER A 40 9.24 5.83 -1.13
N ASP A 41 9.76 4.71 -0.67
CA ASP A 41 9.97 4.45 0.74
C ASP A 41 11.08 3.43 0.93
N THR A 42 12.21 3.88 1.48
CA THR A 42 13.40 3.04 1.69
C THR A 42 13.19 1.99 2.78
N GLU A 43 12.33 2.26 3.76
CA GLU A 43 12.01 1.31 4.81
C GLU A 43 11.13 0.16 4.29
N LEU A 44 10.23 0.42 3.36
CA LEU A 44 9.43 -0.63 2.73
C LEU A 44 10.29 -1.64 1.97
N LYS A 45 11.37 -1.18 1.33
CA LYS A 45 12.33 -2.08 0.68
C LYS A 45 12.99 -3.03 1.67
N LYS A 46 13.24 -2.60 2.90
CA LYS A 46 13.87 -3.41 3.94
C LYS A 46 12.89 -4.35 4.64
N LYS A 47 11.70 -3.85 4.97
CA LYS A 47 10.73 -4.56 5.82
C LYS A 47 9.78 -5.46 5.06
N SER A 48 9.61 -5.24 3.77
CA SER A 48 8.64 -5.95 2.92
C SER A 48 7.20 -5.84 3.42
N LYS A 49 6.91 -4.92 4.32
CA LYS A 49 5.62 -4.72 4.98
C LYS A 49 5.16 -3.28 4.85
N LEU A 50 3.92 -3.10 4.43
CA LEU A 50 3.24 -1.81 4.35
C LEU A 50 2.01 -1.82 5.25
N VAL A 51 1.87 -0.80 6.08
CA VAL A 51 0.60 -0.44 6.74
C VAL A 51 0.07 0.80 6.04
N VAL A 52 -1.12 0.70 5.45
CA VAL A 52 -1.81 1.83 4.83
C VAL A 52 -2.65 2.50 5.90
N PRO A 53 -2.27 3.70 6.37
CA PRO A 53 -2.95 4.36 7.47
C PRO A 53 -4.25 5.02 7.03
N ALA A 54 -5.27 5.00 7.89
CA ALA A 54 -6.51 5.74 7.69
C ALA A 54 -6.38 7.24 7.98
N VAL A 55 -5.31 7.63 8.66
CA VAL A 55 -4.92 9.03 8.90
C VAL A 55 -3.43 9.15 8.69
N TYR A 56 -3.02 10.10 7.88
CA TYR A 56 -1.62 10.39 7.62
C TYR A 56 -1.37 11.88 7.79
N GLU A 57 -0.48 12.24 8.70
CA GLU A 57 -0.15 13.64 9.06
C GLU A 57 -1.40 14.51 9.32
N GLY A 58 -2.40 13.95 10.02
CA GLY A 58 -3.65 14.65 10.35
C GLY A 58 -4.71 14.63 9.24
N GLU A 59 -4.38 14.16 8.05
CA GLU A 59 -5.31 14.06 6.93
C GLU A 59 -5.96 12.67 6.88
N LYS A 60 -7.29 12.65 6.67
CA LYS A 60 -8.01 11.38 6.44
C LYS A 60 -7.62 10.77 5.11
N VAL A 61 -7.28 9.50 5.14
CA VAL A 61 -7.00 8.71 3.94
C VAL A 61 -8.24 7.85 3.62
N ARG A 62 -8.78 8.00 2.44
CA ARG A 62 -9.95 7.25 1.96
C ARG A 62 -9.63 6.33 0.79
N SER A 63 -8.61 6.68 0.04
CA SER A 63 -8.17 5.88 -1.11
C SER A 63 -6.65 5.76 -1.16
N LEU A 64 -6.20 4.68 -1.79
CA LEU A 64 -4.80 4.41 -2.02
C LEU A 64 -4.54 4.36 -3.51
N ASP A 65 -3.53 5.11 -3.94
CA ASP A 65 -2.94 5.03 -5.27
C ASP A 65 -1.44 4.76 -5.10
N VAL A 66 -1.06 3.52 -5.29
CA VAL A 66 0.35 3.13 -5.31
C VAL A 66 0.79 3.03 -6.75
N THR A 67 1.03 4.16 -7.36
CA THR A 67 1.63 4.18 -8.70
C THR A 67 3.09 3.78 -8.55
N CYS A 68 3.33 2.49 -8.56
CA CYS A 68 4.67 1.95 -8.51
C CYS A 68 5.34 2.19 -9.87
N SER A 69 6.14 3.23 -9.95
CA SER A 69 7.10 3.33 -11.04
C SER A 69 8.13 2.21 -10.95
N GLU A 70 8.65 1.79 -12.09
CA GLU A 70 9.63 0.71 -12.17
C GLU A 70 10.77 0.87 -11.16
N GLY A 71 11.10 -0.21 -10.44
CA GLY A 71 12.18 -0.24 -9.47
C GLY A 71 11.82 0.20 -8.06
N THR A 72 10.55 0.46 -7.77
CA THR A 72 10.06 0.82 -6.45
C THR A 72 9.81 -0.39 -5.55
N PHE A 73 9.29 -0.14 -4.37
CA PHE A 73 9.04 -1.14 -3.32
C PHE A 73 8.07 -2.28 -3.71
N SER A 74 7.35 -2.18 -4.83
CA SER A 74 6.37 -3.19 -5.26
C SER A 74 6.93 -4.60 -5.34
N ASN A 75 8.16 -4.75 -5.80
CA ASN A 75 8.85 -6.05 -5.88
C ASN A 75 9.22 -6.63 -4.50
N TYR A 76 9.26 -5.79 -3.47
CA TYR A 76 9.67 -6.18 -2.12
C TYR A 76 8.50 -6.44 -1.19
N LEU A 77 7.29 -5.94 -1.50
CA LEU A 77 6.14 -6.11 -0.64
C LEU A 77 5.69 -7.58 -0.58
N THR A 78 5.59 -8.07 0.66
CA THR A 78 5.08 -9.41 0.97
C THR A 78 3.84 -9.35 1.85
N TYR A 79 3.65 -8.25 2.57
CA TYR A 79 2.60 -8.08 3.56
C TYR A 79 2.04 -6.66 3.51
N VAL A 80 0.72 -6.53 3.43
CA VAL A 80 0.02 -5.25 3.46
C VAL A 80 -1.13 -5.31 4.46
N GLU A 81 -1.19 -4.35 5.35
CA GLU A 81 -2.33 -4.11 6.23
C GLU A 81 -2.98 -2.77 5.85
N ILE A 82 -4.27 -2.82 5.55
CA ILE A 82 -5.07 -1.63 5.23
C ILE A 82 -5.91 -1.31 6.44
N GLU A 83 -5.77 -0.09 6.98
CA GLU A 83 -6.52 0.31 8.16
C GLU A 83 -7.99 0.63 7.86
N GLU A 84 -8.85 0.39 8.85
CA GLU A 84 -10.28 0.75 8.78
C GLU A 84 -10.44 2.24 8.53
N GLY A 85 -11.27 2.61 7.56
CA GLY A 85 -11.49 3.97 7.09
C GLY A 85 -11.11 4.16 5.62
N ILE A 86 -10.26 3.30 5.07
CA ILE A 86 -9.94 3.27 3.64
C ILE A 86 -11.12 2.66 2.89
N GLU A 87 -11.63 3.37 1.87
CA GLU A 87 -12.83 2.98 1.14
C GLU A 87 -12.53 2.40 -0.25
N THR A 88 -11.47 2.88 -0.89
CA THR A 88 -11.17 2.56 -2.28
C THR A 88 -9.70 2.25 -2.48
N ILE A 89 -9.43 1.19 -3.23
CA ILE A 89 -8.07 0.85 -3.68
C ILE A 89 -8.15 0.69 -5.20
N GLU A 90 -7.46 1.57 -5.89
CA GLU A 90 -7.38 1.56 -7.35
C GLU A 90 -5.91 1.44 -7.77
N TYR A 91 -5.59 0.37 -8.49
CA TYR A 91 -4.24 0.09 -8.99
C TYR A 91 -3.14 0.06 -7.91
N GLY A 92 -3.52 -0.23 -6.66
CA GLY A 92 -2.58 -0.19 -5.54
C GLY A 92 -1.55 -1.31 -5.58
N PHE A 93 -1.96 -2.53 -5.90
CA PHE A 93 -1.14 -3.72 -5.76
C PHE A 93 -1.03 -4.56 -7.02
N VAL A 94 -1.37 -3.99 -8.17
CA VAL A 94 -1.36 -4.68 -9.48
C VAL A 94 0.01 -5.25 -9.81
N SER A 95 1.07 -4.53 -9.49
CA SER A 95 2.46 -4.89 -9.81
C SER A 95 3.26 -5.33 -8.58
N CYS A 96 2.65 -6.08 -7.67
CA CYS A 96 3.30 -6.60 -6.47
C CYS A 96 3.45 -8.12 -6.54
N PRO A 97 4.44 -8.66 -7.27
CA PRO A 97 4.52 -10.09 -7.59
C PRO A 97 4.80 -10.99 -6.39
N ASN A 98 5.36 -10.46 -5.31
CA ASN A 98 5.74 -11.21 -4.12
C ASN A 98 4.76 -11.06 -2.94
N LEU A 99 3.64 -10.38 -3.17
CA LEU A 99 2.65 -10.13 -2.13
C LEU A 99 1.96 -11.43 -1.73
N LYS A 100 1.98 -11.74 -0.43
CA LYS A 100 1.44 -12.98 0.15
C LYS A 100 0.25 -12.74 1.06
N THR A 101 0.23 -11.63 1.77
CA THR A 101 -0.76 -11.34 2.80
C THR A 101 -1.28 -9.93 2.65
N VAL A 102 -2.59 -9.78 2.55
CA VAL A 102 -3.26 -8.47 2.55
C VAL A 102 -4.43 -8.52 3.51
N ILE A 103 -4.46 -7.61 4.48
CA ILE A 103 -5.58 -7.43 5.40
C ILE A 103 -6.44 -6.29 4.87
N ILE A 104 -7.69 -6.62 4.53
CA ILE A 104 -8.64 -5.66 3.93
C ILE A 104 -9.79 -5.42 4.92
N PRO A 105 -9.94 -4.19 5.44
CA PRO A 105 -10.99 -3.87 6.40
C PRO A 105 -12.38 -3.80 5.76
N ASP A 106 -13.41 -3.81 6.59
CA ASP A 106 -14.80 -3.73 6.16
C ASP A 106 -15.17 -2.40 5.49
N SER A 107 -14.41 -1.35 5.76
CA SER A 107 -14.59 -0.03 5.13
C SER A 107 -14.35 -0.02 3.62
N VAL A 108 -13.56 -0.95 3.09
CA VAL A 108 -13.27 -1.03 1.66
C VAL A 108 -14.51 -1.47 0.90
N LYS A 109 -14.95 -0.61 -0.04
CA LYS A 109 -16.14 -0.82 -0.87
C LYS A 109 -15.84 -0.85 -2.36
N LYS A 110 -14.59 -0.61 -2.75
CA LYS A 110 -14.16 -0.65 -4.14
C LYS A 110 -12.72 -1.15 -4.26
N LEU A 111 -12.55 -2.18 -5.06
CA LEU A 111 -11.26 -2.72 -5.51
C LEU A 111 -11.27 -2.74 -7.04
N ASP A 112 -10.15 -2.34 -7.65
CA ASP A 112 -10.01 -2.45 -9.10
C ASP A 112 -10.05 -3.91 -9.55
N GLU A 113 -10.56 -4.15 -10.74
CA GLU A 113 -10.69 -5.50 -11.30
C GLU A 113 -9.36 -6.25 -11.40
N TYR A 114 -8.28 -5.53 -11.67
CA TYR A 114 -6.93 -6.09 -11.83
C TYR A 114 -6.09 -6.01 -10.56
N GLU A 115 -6.68 -5.59 -9.45
CA GLU A 115 -5.97 -5.58 -8.17
C GLU A 115 -5.45 -7.00 -7.87
N PHE A 116 -4.22 -7.11 -7.43
CA PHE A 116 -3.52 -8.37 -7.17
C PHE A 116 -3.22 -9.24 -8.40
N ARG A 117 -3.29 -8.71 -9.61
CA ARG A 117 -3.05 -9.48 -10.84
C ARG A 117 -1.74 -10.27 -10.82
N ASP A 118 -0.63 -9.64 -10.42
CA ASP A 118 0.69 -10.25 -10.49
C ASP A 118 0.98 -11.21 -9.32
N CYS A 119 0.14 -11.25 -8.29
CA CYS A 119 0.27 -12.14 -7.14
C CYS A 119 -0.95 -13.04 -6.92
N LYS A 120 -1.84 -13.14 -7.88
CA LYS A 120 -3.13 -13.83 -7.78
C LYS A 120 -3.03 -15.24 -7.19
N ASP A 121 -2.01 -16.01 -7.59
CA ASP A 121 -1.83 -17.39 -7.15
C ASP A 121 -1.08 -17.52 -5.81
N LYS A 122 -0.58 -16.43 -5.27
CA LYS A 122 0.24 -16.41 -4.06
C LYS A 122 -0.43 -15.73 -2.88
N VAL A 123 -1.29 -14.75 -3.14
CA VAL A 123 -1.86 -13.88 -2.11
C VAL A 123 -3.00 -14.55 -1.37
N THR A 124 -3.10 -14.28 -0.08
CA THR A 124 -4.28 -14.55 0.74
C THR A 124 -4.83 -13.23 1.25
N LEU A 125 -6.10 -12.97 0.96
CA LEU A 125 -6.80 -11.79 1.46
C LEU A 125 -7.49 -12.10 2.78
N TYR A 126 -7.13 -11.39 3.83
CA TYR A 126 -7.81 -11.49 5.13
C TYR A 126 -8.95 -10.48 5.17
N VAL A 127 -10.15 -10.98 5.22
CA VAL A 127 -11.38 -10.20 5.02
C VAL A 127 -12.37 -10.45 6.15
N LYS A 128 -13.28 -9.50 6.35
CA LYS A 128 -14.40 -9.70 7.25
C LYS A 128 -15.49 -10.51 6.54
N LYS A 129 -16.09 -11.43 7.26
CA LYS A 129 -17.23 -12.23 6.77
C LYS A 129 -18.37 -11.31 6.31
N HIS A 130 -18.93 -11.59 5.14
CA HIS A 130 -19.98 -10.81 4.48
C HIS A 130 -19.56 -9.40 3.99
N SER A 131 -18.27 -9.08 3.99
CA SER A 131 -17.76 -7.81 3.47
C SER A 131 -17.75 -7.75 1.95
N TYR A 132 -17.60 -6.53 1.42
CA TYR A 132 -17.33 -6.33 0.00
C TYR A 132 -16.06 -7.09 -0.45
N ALA A 133 -15.00 -7.04 0.35
CA ALA A 133 -13.74 -7.71 0.03
C ALA A 133 -13.89 -9.24 -0.07
N GLU A 134 -14.71 -9.85 0.78
CA GLU A 134 -15.01 -11.28 0.67
C GLU A 134 -15.69 -11.60 -0.67
N LYS A 135 -16.72 -10.84 -1.03
CA LYS A 135 -17.45 -11.03 -2.29
C LYS A 135 -16.56 -10.83 -3.50
N TRP A 136 -15.70 -9.82 -3.43
CA TRP A 136 -14.72 -9.54 -4.46
C TRP A 136 -13.70 -10.68 -4.63
N ALA A 137 -13.17 -11.21 -3.53
CA ALA A 137 -12.24 -12.34 -3.54
C ALA A 137 -12.87 -13.61 -4.15
N LYS A 138 -14.11 -13.90 -3.79
CA LYS A 138 -14.88 -15.02 -4.38
C LYS A 138 -15.05 -14.85 -5.89
N LYS A 139 -15.50 -13.68 -6.33
CA LYS A 139 -15.72 -13.35 -7.74
C LYS A 139 -14.44 -13.51 -8.56
N HIS A 140 -13.30 -13.05 -8.02
CA HIS A 140 -12.02 -13.09 -8.72
C HIS A 140 -11.20 -14.35 -8.47
N LYS A 141 -11.75 -15.31 -7.71
CA LYS A 141 -11.11 -16.60 -7.38
C LYS A 141 -9.75 -16.44 -6.73
N ILE A 142 -9.65 -15.50 -5.81
CA ILE A 142 -8.47 -15.26 -4.99
C ILE A 142 -8.68 -15.85 -3.61
N LYS A 143 -7.67 -16.52 -3.09
CA LYS A 143 -7.69 -17.12 -1.75
C LYS A 143 -7.97 -16.08 -0.68
N TYR A 144 -8.91 -16.37 0.21
CA TYR A 144 -9.22 -15.50 1.33
C TYR A 144 -9.38 -16.30 2.63
N ALA A 145 -9.25 -15.62 3.75
CA ALA A 145 -9.46 -16.15 5.08
C ALA A 145 -10.09 -15.10 5.97
N TYR A 146 -10.62 -15.52 7.12
CA TYR A 146 -11.18 -14.62 8.12
C TYR A 146 -10.20 -14.39 9.28
N GLY A 147 -10.40 -13.29 9.99
CA GLY A 147 -9.55 -12.95 11.13
C GLY A 147 -8.24 -12.30 10.72
N LYS A 148 -7.24 -12.45 11.57
CA LYS A 148 -5.89 -11.94 11.30
C LYS A 148 -4.96 -13.09 10.92
N PRO A 149 -3.95 -12.82 10.06
CA PRO A 149 -2.95 -13.82 9.75
C PRO A 149 -2.19 -14.22 11.02
N LYS A 150 -1.75 -15.48 11.08
CA LYS A 150 -0.84 -15.93 12.14
C LYS A 150 0.51 -15.24 11.99
N GLU A 151 1.20 -15.00 13.11
CA GLU A 151 2.57 -14.50 13.09
C GLU A 151 3.45 -15.39 12.20
N GLY A 152 4.26 -14.74 11.34
CA GLY A 152 5.14 -15.42 10.39
C GLY A 152 4.48 -15.85 9.08
N ALA A 153 3.21 -15.46 8.90
CA ALA A 153 2.53 -15.70 7.62
C ALA A 153 2.97 -14.69 6.56
#